data_02351b8463cf85b882cfda031c5f5116
#
_entry.id   02351b8463cf85b882cfda031c5f5116
#
_cell.length_a   1.000
_cell.length_b   1.000
_cell.length_c   1.000
_cell.angle_alpha   90.00
_cell.angle_beta   90.00
_cell.angle_gamma   90.00
#
_symmetry.space_group_name_H-M   'P 1'
#
loop_
_entity.id
_entity.type
_entity.pdbx_description
1 polymer ?
#
loop_
_entity_poly.entity_id
_entity_poly.type
_entity_poly.pdbx_seq_one_letter_code
_entity_poly.pdbx_strand_id
1 'polypeptide(L)'
;ARGLSTSLVEAERLKTLHGNAILSAIDDRELIEFPQVGDDMETTNSQIKKSKLISIIQPRLEEILELIKESIAKSGLDPIAGRRLVVTGGGSQLPGLRDLAQNILNKQVRLGRPMRTNGLADAVSGPAFSTCVGLLAYGVDPRFNNSGYGIMDKVEPTGVFGKVGSWIRENF
;
A
#
# COMPACT_ATOMS: atom_id res chain seq x y z
N ALA A 1 -13.54 -13.33 2.81
CA ALA A 1 -14.12 -14.64 2.51
C ALA A 1 -14.43 -15.43 3.80
N ARG A 2 -13.43 -15.89 4.55
CA ARG A 2 -13.65 -16.74 5.76
C ARG A 2 -14.59 -16.11 6.79
N GLY A 3 -14.41 -14.83 7.11
CA GLY A 3 -15.20 -14.15 8.14
C GLY A 3 -16.69 -13.96 7.80
N LEU A 4 -17.07 -14.18 6.54
CA LEU A 4 -18.44 -14.06 6.04
C LEU A 4 -18.94 -15.36 5.37
N SER A 5 -18.14 -16.42 5.34
CA SER A 5 -18.45 -17.66 4.63
C SER A 5 -18.92 -17.41 3.18
N THR A 6 -18.16 -16.60 2.44
CA THR A 6 -18.47 -16.22 1.06
C THR A 6 -17.29 -16.50 0.13
N SER A 7 -17.51 -16.50 -1.17
CA SER A 7 -16.45 -16.68 -2.15
C SER A 7 -15.42 -15.55 -2.13
N LEU A 8 -14.21 -15.80 -2.65
CA LEU A 8 -13.18 -14.76 -2.77
C LEU A 8 -13.62 -13.61 -3.67
N VAL A 9 -14.30 -13.91 -4.75
CA VAL A 9 -14.80 -12.91 -5.70
C VAL A 9 -15.81 -11.99 -5.02
N GLU A 10 -16.74 -12.58 -4.27
CA GLU A 10 -17.75 -11.81 -3.55
C GLU A 10 -17.13 -11.00 -2.39
N ALA A 11 -16.19 -11.58 -1.66
CA ALA A 11 -15.47 -10.85 -0.62
C ALA A 11 -14.73 -9.63 -1.17
N GLU A 12 -14.12 -9.75 -2.35
CA GLU A 12 -13.46 -8.62 -3.03
C GLU A 12 -14.48 -7.57 -3.50
N ARG A 13 -15.63 -7.98 -4.01
CA ARG A 13 -16.73 -7.09 -4.37
C ARG A 13 -17.23 -6.31 -3.15
N LEU A 14 -17.48 -7.00 -2.04
CA LEU A 14 -17.93 -6.38 -0.79
C LEU A 14 -16.90 -5.37 -0.25
N LYS A 15 -15.62 -5.76 -0.26
CA LYS A 15 -14.53 -4.86 0.16
C LYS A 15 -14.46 -3.61 -0.70
N THR A 16 -14.61 -3.75 -2.02
CA THR A 16 -14.49 -2.64 -2.96
C THR A 16 -15.67 -1.68 -2.89
N LEU A 17 -16.89 -2.20 -2.73
CA LEU A 17 -18.10 -1.38 -2.72
C LEU A 17 -18.45 -0.80 -1.34
N HIS A 18 -18.23 -1.57 -0.28
CA HIS A 18 -18.71 -1.25 1.07
C HIS A 18 -17.60 -1.19 2.12
N GLY A 19 -16.37 -1.57 1.76
CA GLY A 19 -15.24 -1.61 2.69
C GLY A 19 -14.85 -0.21 3.18
N ASN A 20 -14.45 -0.15 4.46
CA ASN A 20 -13.84 1.02 5.06
C ASN A 20 -12.74 0.56 6.04
N ALA A 21 -11.72 1.38 6.22
CA ALA A 21 -10.64 1.11 7.15
C ALA A 21 -10.96 1.51 8.61
N ILE A 22 -11.96 2.34 8.81
CA ILE A 22 -12.35 2.89 10.11
C ILE A 22 -13.84 2.70 10.30
N LEU A 23 -14.23 2.13 11.44
CA LEU A 23 -15.62 1.95 11.82
C LEU A 23 -16.27 3.31 12.19
N SER A 24 -17.50 3.50 11.72
CA SER A 24 -18.33 4.68 12.04
C SER A 24 -19.67 4.24 12.64
N ALA A 25 -20.27 5.08 13.47
CA ALA A 25 -21.58 4.83 14.04
C ALA A 25 -22.71 4.69 13.01
N ILE A 26 -22.54 5.22 11.82
CA ILE A 26 -23.51 5.10 10.72
C ILE A 26 -23.52 3.69 10.12
N ASP A 27 -22.37 3.00 10.14
CA ASP A 27 -22.20 1.69 9.51
C ASP A 27 -23.06 0.58 10.16
N ASP A 28 -23.53 0.79 11.39
CA ASP A 28 -24.48 -0.12 12.05
C ASP A 28 -25.91 -0.09 11.48
N ARG A 29 -26.23 0.95 10.74
CA ARG A 29 -27.56 1.14 10.12
C ARG A 29 -27.63 0.65 8.70
N GLU A 30 -26.50 0.48 8.06
CA GLU A 30 -26.40 0.05 6.65
C GLU A 30 -26.33 -1.49 6.59
N LEU A 31 -27.31 -2.09 5.87
CA LEU A 31 -27.36 -3.52 5.60
C LEU A 31 -26.80 -3.81 4.21
N ILE A 32 -25.98 -4.83 4.11
CA ILE A 32 -25.34 -5.27 2.86
C ILE A 32 -25.82 -6.69 2.59
N GLU A 33 -26.32 -6.90 1.37
CA GLU A 33 -26.70 -8.23 0.88
C GLU A 33 -25.55 -8.89 0.12
N PHE A 34 -25.35 -10.17 0.36
CA PHE A 34 -24.32 -10.95 -0.30
C PHE A 34 -24.68 -12.44 -0.33
N PRO A 35 -24.21 -13.17 -1.33
CA PRO A 35 -24.35 -14.61 -1.37
C PRO A 35 -23.39 -15.27 -0.38
N GLN A 36 -23.93 -16.08 0.50
CA GLN A 36 -23.17 -16.93 1.43
C GLN A 36 -23.11 -18.34 0.87
N VAL A 37 -21.97 -18.99 0.98
CA VAL A 37 -21.79 -20.40 0.59
C VAL A 37 -22.14 -21.26 1.82
N GLY A 38 -23.17 -22.08 1.70
CA GLY A 38 -23.56 -23.07 2.71
C GLY A 38 -22.72 -24.34 2.63
N ASP A 39 -22.92 -25.25 3.59
CA ASP A 39 -22.19 -26.53 3.66
C ASP A 39 -22.42 -27.42 2.44
N ASP A 40 -23.56 -27.33 1.81
CA ASP A 40 -23.93 -28.09 0.59
C ASP A 40 -23.56 -27.36 -0.71
N MET A 41 -22.71 -26.37 -0.68
CA MET A 41 -22.39 -25.47 -1.80
C MET A 41 -23.59 -24.69 -2.37
N GLU A 42 -24.73 -24.71 -1.70
CA GLU A 42 -25.86 -23.88 -2.05
C GLU A 42 -25.60 -22.43 -1.67
N THR A 43 -25.88 -21.53 -2.59
CA THR A 43 -25.71 -20.09 -2.35
C THR A 43 -27.00 -19.53 -1.74
N THR A 44 -26.94 -19.06 -0.53
CA THR A 44 -28.05 -18.40 0.18
C THR A 44 -27.79 -16.91 0.27
N ASN A 45 -28.80 -16.09 -0.03
CA ASN A 45 -28.70 -14.65 0.18
C ASN A 45 -28.73 -14.35 1.69
N SER A 46 -27.67 -13.72 2.15
CA SER A 46 -27.51 -13.31 3.53
C SER A 46 -27.36 -11.80 3.63
N GLN A 47 -27.72 -11.23 4.76
CA GLN A 47 -27.57 -9.82 5.06
C GLN A 47 -26.66 -9.63 6.28
N ILE A 48 -25.76 -8.65 6.20
CA ILE A 48 -24.93 -8.23 7.32
C ILE A 48 -24.98 -6.71 7.48
N LYS A 49 -24.71 -6.24 8.69
CA LYS A 49 -24.42 -4.82 8.91
C LYS A 49 -23.05 -4.49 8.32
N LYS A 50 -22.93 -3.32 7.70
CA LYS A 50 -21.65 -2.83 7.18
C LYS A 50 -20.57 -2.76 8.29
N SER A 51 -20.97 -2.45 9.52
CA SER A 51 -20.08 -2.49 10.69
C SER A 51 -19.41 -3.85 10.88
N LYS A 52 -20.11 -4.96 10.59
CA LYS A 52 -19.55 -6.30 10.64
C LYS A 52 -18.46 -6.53 9.58
N LEU A 53 -18.67 -6.03 8.36
CA LEU A 53 -17.66 -6.08 7.31
C LEU A 53 -16.41 -5.29 7.72
N ILE A 54 -16.59 -4.07 8.24
CA ILE A 54 -15.50 -3.20 8.67
C ILE A 54 -14.76 -3.82 9.86
N SER A 55 -15.45 -4.45 10.81
CA SER A 55 -14.83 -5.13 11.96
C SER A 55 -13.93 -6.32 11.56
N ILE A 56 -14.03 -6.80 10.33
CA ILE A 56 -13.13 -7.81 9.76
C ILE A 56 -11.95 -7.13 9.04
N ILE A 57 -12.21 -6.03 8.36
CA ILE A 57 -11.21 -5.33 7.54
C ILE A 57 -10.24 -4.52 8.41
N GLN A 58 -10.76 -3.73 9.34
CA GLN A 58 -9.98 -2.80 10.15
C GLN A 58 -8.84 -3.47 10.93
N PRO A 59 -9.07 -4.53 11.73
CA PRO A 59 -7.99 -5.16 12.49
C PRO A 59 -6.87 -5.72 11.59
N ARG A 60 -7.23 -6.19 10.40
CA ARG A 60 -6.24 -6.67 9.44
C ARG A 60 -5.39 -5.55 8.86
N LEU A 61 -5.98 -4.39 8.63
CA LEU A 61 -5.23 -3.21 8.20
C LEU A 61 -4.32 -2.68 9.32
N GLU A 62 -4.81 -2.67 10.56
CA GLU A 62 -4.03 -2.29 11.73
C GLU A 62 -2.79 -3.18 11.87
N GLU A 63 -2.96 -4.49 11.81
CA GLU A 63 -1.86 -5.46 11.85
C GLU A 63 -0.82 -5.19 10.73
N ILE A 64 -1.28 -4.98 9.50
CA ILE A 64 -0.39 -4.69 8.37
C ILE A 64 0.39 -3.40 8.60
N LEU A 65 -0.28 -2.35 9.08
CA LEU A 65 0.35 -1.06 9.33
C LEU A 65 1.34 -1.10 10.50
N GLU A 66 1.06 -1.90 11.52
CA GLU A 66 1.99 -2.14 12.63
C GLU A 66 3.24 -2.89 12.17
N LEU A 67 3.09 -3.92 11.34
CA LEU A 67 4.23 -4.62 10.74
C LEU A 67 5.09 -3.69 9.86
N ILE A 68 4.45 -2.79 9.12
CA ILE A 68 5.16 -1.76 8.34
C ILE A 68 5.91 -0.81 9.27
N LYS A 69 5.28 -0.36 10.36
CA LYS A 69 5.90 0.50 11.37
C LYS A 69 7.15 -0.14 11.97
N GLU A 70 7.04 -1.41 12.37
CA GLU A 70 8.20 -2.17 12.86
C GLU A 70 9.31 -2.30 11.81
N SER A 71 8.94 -2.58 10.56
CA SER A 71 9.90 -2.71 9.47
C SER A 71 10.66 -1.41 9.21
N ILE A 72 9.96 -0.26 9.23
CA ILE A 72 10.58 1.06 9.10
C ILE A 72 11.54 1.32 10.26
N ALA A 73 11.13 1.01 11.51
CA ALA A 73 11.99 1.18 12.69
C ALA A 73 13.24 0.30 12.61
N LYS A 74 13.09 -0.97 12.22
CA LYS A 74 14.21 -1.92 12.09
C LYS A 74 15.18 -1.55 10.97
N SER A 75 14.72 -0.89 9.92
CA SER A 75 15.58 -0.47 8.79
C SER A 75 16.52 0.68 9.13
N GLY A 76 16.33 1.37 10.24
CA GLY A 76 17.10 2.57 10.61
C GLY A 76 16.83 3.78 9.72
N LEU A 77 15.89 3.68 8.79
CA LEU A 77 15.55 4.76 7.85
C LEU A 77 14.60 5.82 8.45
N ASP A 78 14.04 5.58 9.62
CA ASP A 78 13.05 6.45 10.23
C ASP A 78 13.53 7.92 10.42
N PRO A 79 14.78 8.18 10.84
CA PRO A 79 15.31 9.54 10.89
C PRO A 79 15.49 10.19 9.51
N ILE A 80 15.79 9.40 8.48
CA ILE A 80 16.06 9.85 7.11
C ILE A 80 14.74 10.07 6.36
N ALA A 81 13.80 9.15 6.52
CA ALA A 81 12.48 9.19 5.86
C ALA A 81 11.60 10.37 6.33
N GLY A 82 11.94 10.99 7.47
CA GLY A 82 11.22 12.12 8.00
C GLY A 82 9.76 11.81 8.36
N ARG A 83 8.91 12.85 8.37
CA ARG A 83 7.52 12.75 8.80
C ARG A 83 6.53 12.42 7.68
N ARG A 84 6.98 12.24 6.45
CA ARG A 84 6.10 12.06 5.28
C ARG A 84 6.17 10.65 4.76
N LEU A 85 5.00 10.09 4.43
CA LEU A 85 4.85 8.76 3.87
C LEU A 85 3.88 8.78 2.70
N VAL A 86 4.17 7.99 1.68
CA VAL A 86 3.31 7.84 0.51
C VAL A 86 2.79 6.42 0.46
N VAL A 87 1.46 6.27 0.42
CA VAL A 87 0.80 4.99 0.22
C VAL A 87 0.23 4.96 -1.19
N THR A 88 0.45 3.88 -1.92
CA THR A 88 -0.02 3.71 -3.30
C THR A 88 -0.44 2.27 -3.56
N GLY A 89 -0.93 1.99 -4.76
CA GLY A 89 -1.51 0.69 -5.12
C GLY A 89 -3.02 0.64 -4.92
N GLY A 90 -3.67 -0.42 -5.40
CA GLY A 90 -5.12 -0.57 -5.37
C GLY A 90 -5.71 -0.50 -3.94
N GLY A 91 -5.05 -1.17 -3.00
CA GLY A 91 -5.48 -1.17 -1.59
C GLY A 91 -5.46 0.20 -0.91
N SER A 92 -4.63 1.12 -1.39
CA SER A 92 -4.57 2.49 -0.84
C SER A 92 -5.83 3.31 -1.09
N GLN A 93 -6.70 2.86 -1.98
CA GLN A 93 -7.95 3.53 -2.32
C GLN A 93 -9.10 3.19 -1.34
N LEU A 94 -8.87 2.26 -0.41
CA LEU A 94 -9.88 1.93 0.59
C LEU A 94 -10.21 3.17 1.44
N PRO A 95 -11.49 3.57 1.55
CA PRO A 95 -11.89 4.70 2.37
C PRO A 95 -11.35 4.57 3.81
N GLY A 96 -10.90 5.67 4.39
CA GLY A 96 -10.35 5.70 5.76
C GLY A 96 -8.91 5.18 5.91
N LEU A 97 -8.33 4.49 4.91
CA LEU A 97 -6.98 3.92 5.04
C LEU A 97 -5.90 4.97 5.30
N ARG A 98 -6.01 6.12 4.66
CA ARG A 98 -5.06 7.23 4.86
C ARG A 98 -5.03 7.66 6.32
N ASP A 99 -6.21 7.86 6.92
CA ASP A 99 -6.32 8.37 8.28
C ASP A 99 -5.90 7.31 9.30
N LEU A 100 -6.27 6.04 9.07
CA LEU A 100 -5.78 4.92 9.87
C LEU A 100 -4.25 4.82 9.83
N ALA A 101 -3.66 4.93 8.64
CA ALA A 101 -2.21 4.88 8.47
C ALA A 101 -1.51 6.07 9.14
N GLN A 102 -2.08 7.27 9.09
CA GLN A 102 -1.53 8.43 9.80
C GLN A 102 -1.50 8.20 11.32
N ASN A 103 -2.57 7.65 11.86
CA ASN A 103 -2.70 7.38 13.29
C ASN A 103 -1.69 6.32 13.78
N ILE A 104 -1.57 5.20 13.07
CA ILE A 104 -0.70 4.09 13.50
C ILE A 104 0.78 4.42 13.28
N LEU A 105 1.11 4.97 12.11
CA LEU A 105 2.50 5.25 11.73
C LEU A 105 3.03 6.57 12.32
N ASN A 106 2.15 7.41 12.86
CA ASN A 106 2.48 8.75 13.37
C ASN A 106 3.24 9.60 12.33
N LYS A 107 2.81 9.52 11.07
CA LYS A 107 3.41 10.23 9.94
C LYS A 107 2.33 10.91 9.09
N GLN A 108 2.70 11.95 8.35
CA GLN A 108 1.82 12.55 7.35
C GLN A 108 1.73 11.63 6.14
N VAL A 109 0.56 11.02 5.92
CA VAL A 109 0.33 10.10 4.82
C VAL A 109 -0.38 10.80 3.67
N ARG A 110 0.13 10.62 2.45
CA ARG A 110 -0.57 10.99 1.22
C ARG A 110 -0.76 9.79 0.31
N LEU A 111 -1.82 9.82 -0.49
CA LEU A 111 -2.00 8.84 -1.56
C LEU A 111 -1.10 9.20 -2.74
N GLY A 112 -0.30 8.23 -3.17
CA GLY A 112 0.55 8.33 -4.35
C GLY A 112 -0.23 7.95 -5.61
N ARG A 113 0.13 8.61 -6.70
CA ARG A 113 -0.32 8.26 -8.05
C ARG A 113 0.91 8.09 -8.93
N PRO A 114 0.85 7.27 -9.98
CA PRO A 114 1.95 7.18 -10.93
C PRO A 114 2.22 8.52 -11.58
N MET A 115 3.46 8.77 -11.95
CA MET A 115 3.82 9.94 -12.73
C MET A 115 3.12 9.87 -14.09
N ARG A 116 2.68 11.03 -14.58
CA ARG A 116 2.12 11.13 -15.93
C ARG A 116 3.17 10.68 -16.95
N THR A 117 2.80 9.70 -17.74
CA THR A 117 3.65 9.18 -18.82
C THR A 117 2.97 9.49 -20.16
N ASN A 118 3.70 10.08 -21.09
CA ASN A 118 3.15 10.39 -22.41
C ASN A 118 2.68 9.10 -23.10
N GLY A 119 1.49 9.15 -23.68
CA GLY A 119 0.89 8.00 -24.36
C GLY A 119 0.01 7.11 -23.49
N LEU A 120 -0.03 7.30 -22.18
CA LEU A 120 -0.97 6.60 -21.29
C LEU A 120 -2.26 7.41 -21.12
N ALA A 121 -3.40 6.72 -21.18
CA ALA A 121 -4.70 7.34 -20.97
C ALA A 121 -4.87 7.81 -19.51
N ASP A 122 -5.61 8.88 -19.29
CA ASP A 122 -5.91 9.39 -17.94
C ASP A 122 -6.60 8.36 -17.05
N ALA A 123 -7.32 7.42 -17.64
CA ALA A 123 -7.98 6.31 -16.92
C ALA A 123 -6.99 5.43 -16.11
N VAL A 124 -5.72 5.36 -16.50
CA VAL A 124 -4.68 4.57 -15.81
C VAL A 124 -3.80 5.44 -14.89
N SER A 125 -4.22 6.64 -14.56
CA SER A 125 -3.49 7.57 -13.67
C SER A 125 -3.75 7.33 -12.18
N GLY A 126 -4.62 6.38 -11.83
CA GLY A 126 -4.98 6.07 -10.44
C GLY A 126 -3.90 5.28 -9.68
N PRO A 127 -3.94 5.29 -8.34
CA PRO A 127 -3.00 4.55 -7.50
C PRO A 127 -2.91 3.05 -7.82
N ALA A 128 -4.00 2.43 -8.27
CA ALA A 128 -4.04 1.02 -8.63
C ALA A 128 -3.05 0.65 -9.75
N PHE A 129 -2.72 1.59 -10.62
CA PHE A 129 -1.84 1.38 -11.75
C PHE A 129 -0.37 1.71 -11.48
N SER A 130 -0.03 2.14 -10.26
CA SER A 130 1.33 2.59 -9.92
C SER A 130 2.40 1.54 -10.22
N THR A 131 2.14 0.27 -9.94
CA THR A 131 3.08 -0.81 -10.24
C THR A 131 3.26 -1.02 -11.74
N CYS A 132 2.17 -1.07 -12.50
CA CYS A 132 2.24 -1.26 -13.96
C CYS A 132 2.97 -0.09 -14.64
N VAL A 133 2.62 1.15 -14.28
CA VAL A 133 3.27 2.35 -14.85
C VAL A 133 4.75 2.41 -14.43
N GLY A 134 5.06 2.03 -13.19
CA GLY A 134 6.44 1.96 -12.70
C GLY A 134 7.28 0.93 -13.48
N LEU A 135 6.73 -0.26 -13.77
CA LEU A 135 7.40 -1.29 -14.56
C LEU A 135 7.61 -0.84 -16.02
N LEU A 136 6.63 -0.18 -16.62
CA LEU A 136 6.77 0.39 -17.96
C LEU A 136 7.85 1.47 -17.99
N ALA A 137 7.84 2.37 -17.02
CA ALA A 137 8.87 3.41 -16.92
C ALA A 137 10.27 2.81 -16.73
N TYR A 138 10.38 1.78 -15.89
CA TYR A 138 11.63 1.05 -15.67
C TYR A 138 12.14 0.37 -16.96
N GLY A 139 11.25 -0.24 -17.75
CA GLY A 139 11.62 -0.93 -18.99
C GLY A 139 12.02 0.00 -20.13
N VAL A 140 11.50 1.24 -20.15
CA VAL A 140 11.74 2.21 -21.23
C VAL A 140 12.91 3.16 -20.92
N ASP A 141 13.17 3.49 -19.67
CA ASP A 141 14.19 4.46 -19.28
C ASP A 141 15.50 3.75 -18.85
N PRO A 142 16.59 3.87 -19.63
CA PRO A 142 17.88 3.25 -19.29
C PRO A 142 18.45 3.69 -17.94
N ARG A 143 18.04 4.87 -17.44
CA ARG A 143 18.48 5.36 -16.12
C ARG A 143 17.93 4.51 -14.97
N PHE A 144 16.73 3.97 -15.12
CA PHE A 144 16.17 3.02 -14.15
C PHE A 144 16.80 1.64 -14.27
N ASN A 145 17.27 1.25 -15.45
CA ASN A 145 17.90 -0.03 -15.70
C ASN A 145 19.34 -0.08 -15.15
N ASN A 146 20.04 1.08 -15.13
CA ASN A 146 21.38 1.22 -14.56
C ASN A 146 21.38 1.62 -13.07
N SER A 147 20.26 2.13 -12.57
CA SER A 147 20.05 2.29 -11.14
C SER A 147 19.68 0.92 -10.60
N GLY A 148 20.69 0.04 -10.47
CA GLY A 148 20.53 -1.12 -9.61
C GLY A 148 19.90 -0.59 -8.32
N TYR A 149 18.74 -1.13 -7.93
CA TYR A 149 18.24 -1.02 -6.57
C TYR A 149 19.18 -1.81 -5.64
N GLY A 150 20.48 -1.51 -5.74
CA GLY A 150 21.50 -1.75 -4.75
C GLY A 150 21.27 -0.71 -3.68
N ILE A 151 20.69 -1.18 -2.58
CA ILE A 151 20.89 -0.67 -1.24
C ILE A 151 22.07 0.30 -1.24
N MET A 152 21.77 1.63 -1.10
CA MET A 152 22.75 2.69 -0.91
C MET A 152 24.01 2.51 -1.75
N ASP A 153 24.00 2.99 -2.97
CA ASP A 153 25.26 3.39 -3.58
C ASP A 153 25.97 4.31 -2.57
N LYS A 154 27.11 3.85 -2.10
CA LYS A 154 28.02 4.64 -1.27
C LYS A 154 28.08 6.00 -1.95
N VAL A 155 27.58 7.02 -1.28
CA VAL A 155 27.81 8.41 -1.68
C VAL A 155 29.33 8.52 -1.83
N GLU A 156 29.81 8.51 -3.06
CA GLU A 156 31.21 8.75 -3.31
C GLU A 156 31.50 10.15 -2.77
N PRO A 157 32.44 10.27 -1.85
CA PRO A 157 32.75 11.55 -1.28
C PRO A 157 33.27 12.49 -2.39
N THR A 158 32.42 13.40 -2.84
CA THR A 158 32.69 14.38 -3.89
C THR A 158 33.59 15.52 -3.36
N GLY A 159 34.81 15.18 -2.99
CA GLY A 159 35.83 16.14 -2.56
C GLY A 159 37.24 15.60 -2.82
N VAL A 160 38.19 16.47 -3.00
CA VAL A 160 39.60 16.10 -3.25
C VAL A 160 40.10 15.12 -2.18
N PHE A 161 39.72 15.31 -0.92
CA PHE A 161 40.05 14.41 0.19
C PHE A 161 39.34 13.04 0.12
N GLY A 162 38.17 12.97 -0.47
CA GLY A 162 37.47 11.69 -0.69
C GLY A 162 38.13 10.81 -1.73
N LYS A 163 38.62 11.41 -2.81
CA LYS A 163 39.37 10.71 -3.89
C LYS A 163 40.72 10.18 -3.40
N VAL A 164 41.40 10.91 -2.53
CA VAL A 164 42.65 10.46 -1.92
C VAL A 164 42.40 9.30 -0.95
N GLY A 165 41.32 9.34 -0.18
CA GLY A 165 40.96 8.26 0.72
C GLY A 165 40.53 6.97 0.02
N SER A 166 39.82 7.03 -1.14
CA SER A 166 39.50 5.85 -1.94
C SER A 166 40.76 5.26 -2.61
N TRP A 167 41.66 6.09 -3.13
CA TRP A 167 42.91 5.67 -3.73
C TRP A 167 43.83 4.92 -2.76
N ILE A 168 43.94 5.41 -1.50
CA ILE A 168 44.72 4.74 -0.46
C ILE A 168 44.12 3.36 -0.12
N ARG A 169 42.78 3.24 -0.07
CA ARG A 169 42.09 1.98 0.27
C ARG A 169 42.19 0.92 -0.84
N GLU A 170 42.39 1.33 -2.10
CA GLU A 170 42.54 0.43 -3.25
C GLU A 170 44.00 -0.01 -3.49
N ASN A 171 44.98 0.72 -2.95
CA ASN A 171 46.40 0.44 -3.19
C ASN A 171 47.19 0.02 -1.97
N PHE A 172 46.56 -0.09 -0.80
CA PHE A 172 47.12 -0.61 0.45
C PHE A 172 46.08 -1.43 1.21
#